data_cfd3f01f3e7b6c9ad9d24877d3a8cf55
#
_entry.id   cfd3f01f3e7b6c9ad9d24877d3a8cf55
#
_cell.length_a   1.000
_cell.length_b   1.000
_cell.length_c   1.000
_cell.angle_alpha   90.00
_cell.angle_beta   90.00
_cell.angle_gamma   90.00
#
_symmetry.space_group_name_H-M   'P 1'
#
loop_
_entity.id
_entity.type
_entity.pdbx_description
1 polymer ?
#
loop_
_entity_poly.entity_id
_entity_poly.type
_entity_poly.pdbx_seq_one_letter_code
_entity_poly.pdbx_strand_id
1 'polypeptide(L)'
;ARHYGVEDHVLPTLAETFPSIDWHEQGRYFFSRVVQHGQRRAEEMRESAHTVHEASMEPLMASAIAAKQQWVADLAREGVFHGLPKDARWQDYADRVLGSLSVVPAKD
;
A
#
# COMPACT_ATOMS: atom_id res chain seq x y z
N ALA A 1 1.21 -8.24 8.13
CA ALA A 1 0.88 -9.69 8.13
C ALA A 1 1.95 -10.49 7.39
N ARG A 2 2.33 -10.07 6.19
CA ARG A 2 3.29 -10.84 5.38
C ARG A 2 4.65 -10.98 6.06
N HIS A 3 5.11 -9.90 6.67
CA HIS A 3 6.41 -9.88 7.35
C HIS A 3 6.48 -10.94 8.46
N TYR A 4 5.38 -11.14 9.17
CA TYR A 4 5.33 -12.10 10.27
C TYR A 4 4.74 -13.44 9.86
N GLY A 5 4.37 -13.60 8.59
CA GLY A 5 3.79 -14.84 8.09
C GLY A 5 2.44 -15.17 8.69
N VAL A 6 1.65 -14.16 9.03
CA VAL A 6 0.37 -14.37 9.69
C VAL A 6 -0.84 -14.08 8.79
N GLU A 7 -0.60 -13.90 7.50
CA GLU A 7 -1.71 -13.60 6.58
C GLU A 7 -2.75 -14.72 6.55
N ASP A 8 -2.33 -15.97 6.77
CA ASP A 8 -3.26 -17.10 6.78
C ASP A 8 -4.18 -17.09 8.00
N HIS A 9 -3.89 -16.25 8.98
CA HIS A 9 -4.78 -16.04 10.13
C HIS A 9 -5.63 -14.79 9.93
N VAL A 10 -5.09 -13.78 9.25
CA VAL A 10 -5.78 -12.51 9.04
C VAL A 10 -6.84 -12.61 7.95
N LEU A 11 -6.49 -13.18 6.80
CA LEU A 11 -7.40 -13.24 5.66
C LEU A 11 -8.66 -14.07 5.94
N PRO A 12 -8.56 -15.26 6.58
CA PRO A 12 -9.79 -15.98 6.93
C PRO A 12 -10.69 -15.21 7.88
N THR A 13 -10.14 -14.43 8.80
CA THR A 13 -10.93 -13.60 9.70
C THR A 13 -11.70 -12.53 8.93
N LEU A 14 -11.05 -11.90 7.95
CA LEU A 14 -11.71 -10.92 7.10
C LEU A 14 -12.80 -11.58 6.26
N ALA A 15 -12.53 -12.77 5.72
CA ALA A 15 -13.51 -13.49 4.92
C ALA A 15 -14.73 -13.90 5.73
N GLU A 16 -14.51 -14.21 7.01
CA GLU A 16 -15.60 -14.56 7.92
C GLU A 16 -16.50 -13.36 8.18
N THR A 17 -15.90 -12.19 8.39
CA THR A 17 -16.64 -10.96 8.67
C THR A 17 -17.29 -10.38 7.41
N PHE A 18 -16.61 -10.46 6.28
CA PHE A 18 -17.10 -9.91 5.00
C PHE A 18 -16.99 -10.98 3.90
N PRO A 19 -17.90 -11.99 3.92
CA PRO A 19 -17.75 -13.14 3.04
C PRO A 19 -18.00 -12.90 1.55
N SER A 20 -18.56 -11.75 1.20
CA SER A 20 -18.81 -11.43 -0.20
C SER A 20 -17.59 -10.83 -0.91
N ILE A 21 -16.50 -10.62 -0.20
CA ILE A 21 -15.31 -10.00 -0.77
C ILE A 21 -14.22 -11.07 -0.95
N ASP A 22 -13.65 -11.11 -2.15
CA ASP A 22 -12.47 -11.93 -2.42
C ASP A 22 -11.26 -11.12 -1.97
N TRP A 23 -10.75 -11.41 -0.78
CA TRP A 23 -9.70 -10.62 -0.16
C TRP A 23 -8.36 -10.73 -0.87
N HIS A 24 -8.06 -11.86 -1.50
CA HIS A 24 -6.84 -12.00 -2.29
C HIS A 24 -6.89 -11.10 -3.52
N GLU A 25 -8.02 -11.10 -4.21
CA GLU A 25 -8.19 -10.23 -5.38
C GLU A 25 -8.23 -8.76 -4.99
N GLN A 26 -8.87 -8.45 -3.86
CA GLN A 26 -8.95 -7.09 -3.37
C GLN A 26 -7.55 -6.55 -3.04
N GLY A 27 -6.73 -7.38 -2.38
CA GLY A 27 -5.36 -6.99 -2.07
C GLY A 27 -4.53 -6.77 -3.33
N ARG A 28 -4.66 -7.66 -4.30
CA ARG A 28 -3.98 -7.50 -5.59
C ARG A 28 -4.39 -6.19 -6.26
N TYR A 29 -5.69 -5.94 -6.30
CA TYR A 29 -6.21 -4.74 -6.93
C TYR A 29 -5.68 -3.47 -6.28
N PHE A 30 -5.76 -3.40 -4.95
CA PHE A 30 -5.30 -2.22 -4.24
C PHE A 30 -3.80 -1.98 -4.42
N PHE A 31 -2.99 -3.03 -4.31
CA PHE A 31 -1.55 -2.87 -4.53
C PHE A 31 -1.26 -2.36 -5.93
N SER A 32 -1.88 -2.97 -6.93
CA SER A 32 -1.62 -2.57 -8.31
C SER A 32 -2.01 -1.12 -8.55
N ARG A 33 -3.11 -0.67 -7.96
CA ARG A 33 -3.57 0.71 -8.14
C ARG A 33 -2.62 1.70 -7.48
N VAL A 34 -2.13 1.40 -6.28
CA VAL A 34 -1.20 2.29 -5.60
C VAL A 34 0.13 2.35 -6.35
N VAL A 35 0.61 1.21 -6.84
CA VAL A 35 1.87 1.18 -7.59
C VAL A 35 1.76 2.01 -8.87
N GLN A 36 0.62 1.90 -9.58
CA GLN A 36 0.44 2.62 -10.85
C GLN A 36 0.09 4.10 -10.67
N HIS A 37 -0.65 4.44 -9.64
CA HIS A 37 -1.25 5.78 -9.52
C HIS A 37 -0.93 6.49 -8.21
N GLY A 38 0.04 5.95 -7.43
CA GLY A 38 0.34 6.49 -6.11
C GLY A 38 0.72 7.96 -6.12
N GLN A 39 1.50 8.39 -7.12
CA GLN A 39 1.93 9.79 -7.19
C GLN A 39 0.73 10.73 -7.33
N ARG A 40 -0.16 10.43 -8.27
CA ARG A 40 -1.35 11.27 -8.48
C ARG A 40 -2.27 11.23 -7.28
N ARG A 41 -2.45 10.05 -6.70
CA ARG A 41 -3.32 9.90 -5.52
C ARG A 41 -2.76 10.62 -4.32
N ALA A 42 -1.43 10.62 -4.16
CA ALA A 42 -0.80 11.37 -3.08
C ALA A 42 -1.08 12.87 -3.24
N GLU A 43 -0.99 13.38 -4.46
CA GLU A 43 -1.27 14.79 -4.73
C GLU A 43 -2.73 15.12 -4.43
N GLU A 44 -3.66 14.26 -4.85
CA GLU A 44 -5.09 14.46 -4.56
C GLU A 44 -5.36 14.45 -3.06
N MET A 45 -4.69 13.57 -2.32
CA MET A 45 -4.87 13.50 -0.87
C MET A 45 -4.26 14.70 -0.16
N ARG A 46 -3.19 15.30 -0.69
CA ARG A 46 -2.66 16.54 -0.14
C ARG A 46 -3.65 17.67 -0.30
N GLU A 47 -4.35 17.72 -1.44
CA GLU A 47 -5.41 18.70 -1.66
C GLU A 47 -6.54 18.50 -0.65
N SER A 48 -6.93 17.25 -0.43
CA SER A 48 -7.96 16.94 0.57
C SER A 48 -7.52 17.34 1.97
N ALA A 49 -6.25 17.08 2.32
CA ALA A 49 -5.71 17.47 3.62
C ALA A 49 -5.75 18.99 3.79
N HIS A 50 -5.42 19.72 2.74
CA HIS A 50 -5.45 21.18 2.77
C HIS A 50 -6.88 21.68 3.03
N THR A 51 -7.87 21.09 2.35
CA THR A 51 -9.27 21.44 2.55
C THR A 51 -9.72 21.20 3.98
N VAL A 52 -9.33 20.05 4.56
CA VAL A 52 -9.67 19.73 5.94
C VAL A 52 -9.03 20.75 6.89
N HIS A 53 -7.78 21.11 6.63
CA HIS A 53 -7.06 22.07 7.46
C HIS A 53 -7.74 23.45 7.40
N GLU A 54 -8.20 23.86 6.23
CA GLU A 54 -8.92 25.13 6.05
C GLU A 54 -10.22 25.16 6.84
N ALA A 55 -10.80 23.98 7.10
CA ALA A 55 -12.00 23.87 7.93
C ALA A 55 -11.68 23.84 9.41
N SER A 56 -10.46 24.16 9.80
CA SER A 56 -9.98 24.21 11.19
C SER A 56 -9.95 22.86 11.88
N MET A 57 -9.74 21.80 11.09
CA MET A 57 -9.59 20.45 11.63
C MET A 57 -8.22 19.91 11.27
N GLU A 58 -7.72 18.97 12.09
CA GLU A 58 -6.44 18.31 11.81
C GLU A 58 -6.62 17.26 10.72
N PRO A 59 -5.91 17.36 9.59
CA PRO A 59 -6.07 16.42 8.49
C PRO A 59 -5.23 15.14 8.69
N LEU A 60 -5.41 14.46 9.83
CA LEU A 60 -4.55 13.35 10.20
C LEU A 60 -4.63 12.18 9.22
N MET A 61 -5.84 11.75 8.86
CA MET A 61 -6.01 10.62 7.97
C MET A 61 -5.58 10.95 6.54
N ALA A 62 -6.02 12.11 6.03
CA ALA A 62 -5.67 12.51 4.66
C ALA A 62 -4.16 12.66 4.51
N SER A 63 -3.49 13.24 5.50
CA SER A 63 -2.04 13.41 5.46
C SER A 63 -1.32 12.08 5.51
N ALA A 64 -1.79 11.14 6.33
CA ALA A 64 -1.19 9.82 6.43
C ALA A 64 -1.37 9.04 5.13
N ILE A 65 -2.54 9.12 4.51
CA ILE A 65 -2.79 8.45 3.23
C ILE A 65 -1.87 9.03 2.16
N ALA A 66 -1.74 10.36 2.12
CA ALA A 66 -0.84 11.00 1.14
C ALA A 66 0.60 10.51 1.31
N ALA A 67 1.07 10.42 2.55
CA ALA A 67 2.42 9.96 2.83
C ALA A 67 2.63 8.51 2.39
N LYS A 68 1.67 7.63 2.63
CA LYS A 68 1.77 6.24 2.22
C LYS A 68 1.71 6.07 0.70
N GLN A 69 0.83 6.81 0.04
CA GLN A 69 0.74 6.78 -1.41
C GLN A 69 2.06 7.25 -2.03
N GLN A 70 2.63 8.32 -1.47
CA GLN A 70 3.89 8.85 -1.96
C GLN A 70 5.03 7.84 -1.75
N TRP A 71 5.07 7.19 -0.60
CA TRP A 71 6.09 6.19 -0.32
C TRP A 71 6.06 5.06 -1.34
N VAL A 72 4.89 4.53 -1.65
CA VAL A 72 4.77 3.46 -2.64
C VAL A 72 5.15 3.96 -4.03
N ALA A 73 4.76 5.19 -4.38
CA ALA A 73 5.14 5.79 -5.66
C ALA A 73 6.65 5.91 -5.78
N ASP A 74 7.32 6.28 -4.69
CA ASP A 74 8.78 6.39 -4.68
C ASP A 74 9.43 5.02 -4.87
N LEU A 75 8.92 3.98 -4.20
CA LEU A 75 9.40 2.62 -4.40
C LEU A 75 9.24 2.17 -5.85
N ALA A 76 8.11 2.49 -6.46
CA ALA A 76 7.87 2.14 -7.86
C ALA A 76 8.87 2.84 -8.78
N ARG A 77 9.17 4.11 -8.51
CA ARG A 77 10.15 4.86 -9.28
C ARG A 77 11.55 4.27 -9.14
N GLU A 78 11.87 3.72 -7.98
CA GLU A 78 13.16 3.08 -7.71
C GLU A 78 13.27 1.68 -8.31
N GLY A 79 12.20 1.18 -8.94
CA GLY A 79 12.22 -0.11 -9.58
C GLY A 79 11.91 -1.29 -8.69
N VAL A 80 11.41 -1.05 -7.49
CA VAL A 80 11.11 -2.12 -6.52
C VAL A 80 10.12 -3.13 -7.09
N PHE A 81 9.16 -2.66 -7.89
CA PHE A 81 8.13 -3.53 -8.46
C PHE A 81 8.42 -3.90 -9.91
N HIS A 82 9.62 -3.63 -10.39
CA HIS A 82 9.98 -3.91 -11.76
C HIS A 82 9.92 -5.42 -12.04
N GLY A 83 9.35 -5.78 -13.18
CA GLY A 83 9.29 -7.17 -13.60
C GLY A 83 8.10 -7.95 -13.07
N LEU A 84 7.28 -7.37 -12.19
CA LEU A 84 6.08 -8.05 -11.72
C LEU A 84 5.05 -8.13 -12.84
N PRO A 85 4.41 -9.31 -13.06
CA PRO A 85 3.39 -9.44 -14.09
C PRO A 85 2.12 -8.68 -13.69
N LYS A 86 1.25 -8.45 -14.66
CA LYS A 86 -0.01 -7.75 -14.42
C LYS A 86 -0.91 -8.48 -13.43
N ASP A 87 -0.81 -9.81 -13.37
CA ASP A 87 -1.62 -10.63 -12.49
C ASP A 87 -0.87 -11.05 -11.23
N ALA A 88 0.20 -10.31 -10.88
CA ALA A 88 0.95 -10.58 -9.65
C ALA A 88 0.01 -10.56 -8.45
N ARG A 89 0.22 -11.50 -7.54
CA ARG A 89 -0.59 -11.60 -6.33
C ARG A 89 -0.17 -10.50 -5.34
N TRP A 90 -1.04 -10.22 -4.37
CA TRP A 90 -0.70 -9.20 -3.37
C TRP A 90 0.57 -9.58 -2.60
N GLN A 91 0.82 -10.89 -2.40
CA GLN A 91 2.03 -11.35 -1.73
C GLN A 91 3.29 -10.96 -2.50
N ASP A 92 3.22 -10.99 -3.82
CA ASP A 92 4.36 -10.63 -4.65
C ASP A 92 4.73 -9.16 -4.45
N TYR A 93 3.73 -8.28 -4.38
CA TYR A 93 3.96 -6.87 -4.09
C TYR A 93 4.53 -6.69 -2.68
N ALA A 94 3.91 -7.34 -1.70
CA ALA A 94 4.35 -7.22 -0.31
C ALA A 94 5.78 -7.69 -0.12
N ASP A 95 6.15 -8.80 -0.76
CA ASP A 95 7.50 -9.32 -0.67
C ASP A 95 8.53 -8.37 -1.26
N ARG A 96 8.18 -7.67 -2.36
CA ARG A 96 9.08 -6.67 -2.93
C ARG A 96 9.30 -5.51 -1.95
N VAL A 97 8.24 -5.04 -1.30
CA VAL A 97 8.36 -3.98 -0.30
C VAL A 97 9.24 -4.42 0.85
N LEU A 98 8.99 -5.62 1.39
CA LEU A 98 9.78 -6.13 2.51
C LEU A 98 11.25 -6.33 2.11
N GLY A 99 11.49 -6.79 0.90
CA GLY A 99 12.85 -6.94 0.40
C GLY A 99 13.59 -5.62 0.34
N SER A 100 12.91 -4.55 -0.06
CA SER A 100 13.53 -3.24 -0.13
C SER A 100 13.87 -2.71 1.26
N LEU A 101 13.05 -3.03 2.26
CA LEU A 101 13.31 -2.62 3.64
C LEU A 101 14.47 -3.40 4.26
N SER A 102 14.54 -4.68 3.98
CA SER A 102 15.55 -5.53 4.59
C SER A 102 16.95 -5.29 4.05
N VAL A 103 17.08 -4.65 2.91
CA VAL A 103 18.39 -4.34 2.36
C VAL A 103 19.11 -3.26 3.14
N VAL A 104 18.34 -2.35 3.69
CA VAL A 104 18.90 -1.15 4.28
C VAL A 104 19.84 -1.39 5.44
N PRO A 105 19.47 -2.09 6.46
CA PRO A 105 20.29 -2.18 7.64
C PRO A 105 21.43 -3.09 7.47
N ALA A 106 21.32 -3.70 6.63
CA ALA A 106 22.17 -4.61 6.51
C ALA A 106 23.39 -4.56 7.03
N LYS A 107 23.69 -4.56 7.12
CA LYS A 107 24.68 -4.69 7.19
C LYS A 107 25.38 -4.29 8.03
N ASP A 108 25.41 -3.98 8.59
CA ASP A 108 26.18 -3.59 9.36
C ASP A 108 26.55 -4.08 10.20
#